data_15954766cc26b0dff13faa4f8df32def
#
_entry.id   15954766cc26b0dff13faa4f8df32def
#
_cell.length_a   1.000
_cell.length_b   1.000
_cell.length_c   1.000
_cell.angle_alpha   90.00
_cell.angle_beta   90.00
_cell.angle_gamma   90.00
#
_symmetry.space_group_name_H-M   'P 1'
#
loop_
_entity.id
_entity.type
_entity.pdbx_description
1 polymer ?
#
loop_
_entity_poly.entity_id
_entity_poly.type
_entity_poly.pdbx_seq_one_letter_code
_entity_poly.pdbx_strand_id
1 'polypeptide(L)'
;MFTGLVADVGVVERVEPRAGGARIVIRPGALPVDALELGESVACNGACLTVVERGNGRMAFDAVPETLARTTLGTWRPGTRVNLERALRLSDRLGGHLVQGHVDAVGKVISRAAEGQGARLAVELPASIAPLVAGKGSIAVDGVSLTVAAVARDRFEVALIPETLSRTVLGEAGPGTAVNLEADVVARHVARLREFAGPAGVTEASLRDWGYGEGAR
;
A
#
# COMPACT_ATOMS: atom_id res chain seq x y z
N MET A 1 6.51 7.84 -6.49
CA MET A 1 6.40 6.44 -6.98
C MET A 1 7.45 5.60 -6.32
N PHE A 2 7.13 4.36 -5.99
CA PHE A 2 7.96 3.39 -5.26
C PHE A 2 7.85 2.02 -5.94
N THR A 3 8.63 1.06 -5.48
CA THR A 3 8.64 -0.32 -6.02
C THR A 3 7.95 -1.32 -5.09
N GLY A 4 7.77 -0.97 -3.83
CA GLY A 4 7.38 -1.88 -2.76
C GLY A 4 8.52 -2.79 -2.28
N LEU A 5 9.76 -2.45 -2.61
CA LEU A 5 10.95 -3.09 -2.07
C LEU A 5 11.48 -2.23 -0.92
N VAL A 6 11.08 -2.58 0.29
CA VAL A 6 11.50 -1.85 1.50
C VAL A 6 13.03 -1.85 1.61
N ALA A 7 13.59 -0.65 1.69
CA ALA A 7 15.04 -0.47 1.76
C ALA A 7 15.56 -0.48 3.20
N ASP A 8 14.72 -0.07 4.17
CA ASP A 8 15.12 0.10 5.56
C ASP A 8 13.92 0.02 6.50
N VAL A 9 14.20 -0.19 7.78
CA VAL A 9 13.21 -0.07 8.86
C VAL A 9 13.68 1.00 9.83
N GLY A 10 12.92 2.09 9.90
CA GLY A 10 13.14 3.16 10.85
C GLY A 10 12.30 3.02 12.10
N VAL A 11 12.53 3.94 13.04
CA VAL A 11 11.78 4.07 14.30
C VAL A 11 11.24 5.48 14.43
N VAL A 12 9.95 5.61 14.72
CA VAL A 12 9.33 6.89 15.07
C VAL A 12 9.94 7.38 16.39
N GLU A 13 10.57 8.53 16.38
CA GLU A 13 11.11 9.15 17.61
C GLU A 13 10.12 10.08 18.28
N ARG A 14 9.35 10.83 17.47
CA ARG A 14 8.36 11.79 17.97
C ARG A 14 7.18 11.90 17.02
N VAL A 15 6.02 12.15 17.59
CA VAL A 15 4.80 12.58 16.90
C VAL A 15 4.33 13.84 17.59
N GLU A 16 4.38 14.96 16.90
CA GLU A 16 4.04 16.29 17.42
C GLU A 16 2.72 16.74 16.78
N PRO A 17 1.61 16.80 17.55
CA PRO A 17 0.37 17.38 17.05
C PRO A 17 0.60 18.81 16.59
N ARG A 18 -0.02 19.19 15.46
CA ARG A 18 0.02 20.54 14.89
C ARG A 18 -1.38 20.98 14.46
N ALA A 19 -1.58 22.28 14.37
CA ALA A 19 -2.81 22.82 13.76
C ALA A 19 -2.88 22.34 12.31
N GLY A 20 -3.76 21.37 12.02
CA GLY A 20 -3.90 20.80 10.69
C GLY A 20 -3.12 19.50 10.43
N GLY A 21 -2.79 18.73 11.49
CA GLY A 21 -2.17 17.42 11.33
C GLY A 21 -1.15 17.07 12.40
N ALA A 22 -0.05 16.45 11.99
CA ALA A 22 1.04 16.12 12.91
C ALA A 22 2.39 16.15 12.18
N ARG A 23 3.45 16.55 12.90
CA ARG A 23 4.82 16.31 12.48
C ARG A 23 5.31 14.99 13.04
N ILE A 24 5.85 14.15 12.16
CA ILE A 24 6.38 12.83 12.49
C ILE A 24 7.89 12.87 12.26
N VAL A 25 8.68 12.54 13.28
CA VAL A 25 10.13 12.44 13.20
C VAL A 25 10.53 10.98 13.27
N ILE A 26 11.27 10.52 12.25
CA ILE A 26 11.72 9.15 12.12
C ILE A 26 13.25 9.12 12.10
N ARG A 27 13.81 8.19 12.86
CA ARG A 27 15.21 7.80 12.77
C ARG A 27 15.27 6.51 11.93
N PRO A 28 15.84 6.53 10.73
CA PRO A 28 16.06 5.33 9.95
C PRO A 28 17.12 4.42 10.58
N GLY A 29 17.14 3.15 10.16
CA GLY A 29 18.17 2.19 10.56
C GLY A 29 19.47 2.38 9.77
N ALA A 30 19.37 2.25 8.46
CA ALA A 30 20.52 2.30 7.55
C ALA A 30 20.38 3.32 6.43
N LEU A 31 19.17 3.84 6.16
CA LEU A 31 18.93 4.80 5.08
C LEU A 31 19.72 6.10 5.33
N PRO A 32 20.58 6.53 4.39
CA PRO A 32 21.46 7.69 4.58
C PRO A 32 20.64 8.98 4.55
N VAL A 33 20.39 9.57 5.71
CA VAL A 33 19.59 10.80 5.86
C VAL A 33 20.21 11.98 5.09
N ASP A 34 21.53 12.07 5.07
CA ASP A 34 22.23 13.17 4.40
C ASP A 34 22.12 13.11 2.86
N ALA A 35 21.77 11.95 2.32
CA ALA A 35 21.50 11.77 0.89
C ALA A 35 20.06 12.08 0.48
N LEU A 36 19.15 12.34 1.45
CA LEU A 36 17.79 12.79 1.15
C LEU A 36 17.78 14.25 0.73
N GLU A 37 16.83 14.64 -0.09
CA GLU A 37 16.58 16.03 -0.45
C GLU A 37 15.32 16.55 0.28
N LEU A 38 15.29 17.83 0.63
CA LEU A 38 14.05 18.46 1.09
C LEU A 38 13.04 18.46 -0.06
N GLY A 39 11.82 18.06 0.23
CA GLY A 39 10.80 17.87 -0.80
C GLY A 39 10.79 16.46 -1.43
N GLU A 40 11.79 15.62 -1.13
CA GLU A 40 11.79 14.23 -1.60
C GLU A 40 10.64 13.43 -0.95
N SER A 41 10.05 12.50 -1.72
CA SER A 41 9.05 11.57 -1.20
C SER A 41 9.72 10.32 -0.64
N VAL A 42 9.26 9.90 0.54
CA VAL A 42 9.62 8.62 1.17
C VAL A 42 8.32 7.88 1.51
N ALA A 43 8.23 6.60 1.14
CA ALA A 43 7.16 5.73 1.60
C ALA A 43 7.45 5.28 3.02
N CYS A 44 6.54 5.57 3.93
CA CYS A 44 6.59 5.20 5.34
C CYS A 44 5.43 4.23 5.64
N ASN A 45 5.71 2.94 5.85
CA ASN A 45 4.69 1.88 5.83
C ASN A 45 3.74 2.03 4.63
N GLY A 46 4.28 2.31 3.45
CA GLY A 46 3.51 2.48 2.22
C GLY A 46 2.78 3.82 2.07
N ALA A 47 2.80 4.71 3.05
CA ALA A 47 2.27 6.06 2.88
C ALA A 47 3.35 7.01 2.34
N CYS A 48 3.08 7.68 1.22
CA CYS A 48 3.95 8.67 0.62
C CYS A 48 3.97 9.94 1.48
N LEU A 49 5.13 10.26 2.04
CA LEU A 49 5.35 11.46 2.84
C LEU A 49 6.48 12.29 2.26
N THR A 50 6.37 13.60 2.36
CA THR A 50 7.39 14.54 1.88
C THR A 50 8.35 14.90 3.00
N VAL A 51 9.65 14.79 2.75
CA VAL A 51 10.71 15.20 3.69
C VAL A 51 10.68 16.72 3.83
N VAL A 52 10.36 17.21 5.03
CA VAL A 52 10.32 18.66 5.33
C VAL A 52 11.51 19.12 6.17
N GLU A 53 12.19 18.19 6.84
CA GLU A 53 13.40 18.45 7.62
C GLU A 53 14.28 17.20 7.62
N ARG A 54 15.59 17.36 7.56
CA ARG A 54 16.57 16.29 7.68
C ARG A 54 17.83 16.75 8.39
N GLY A 55 18.50 15.84 9.04
CA GLY A 55 19.80 16.10 9.71
C GLY A 55 19.92 15.32 11.02
N ASN A 56 21.11 15.24 11.54
CA ASN A 56 21.42 14.54 12.78
C ASN A 56 20.90 13.08 12.81
N GLY A 57 20.96 12.38 11.66
CA GLY A 57 20.47 11.03 11.51
C GLY A 57 18.93 10.87 11.60
N ARG A 58 18.17 11.94 11.35
CA ARG A 58 16.70 11.99 11.42
C ARG A 58 16.10 12.65 10.20
N MET A 59 14.86 12.29 9.91
CA MET A 59 14.03 12.94 8.91
C MET A 59 12.65 13.23 9.50
N ALA A 60 12.02 14.33 9.08
CA ALA A 60 10.70 14.73 9.54
C ALA A 60 9.75 14.93 8.36
N PHE A 61 8.48 14.65 8.65
CA PHE A 61 7.38 14.71 7.71
C PHE A 61 6.20 15.44 8.35
N ASP A 62 5.45 16.21 7.58
CA ASP A 62 4.17 16.77 8.01
C ASP A 62 3.03 15.94 7.39
N ALA A 63 2.24 15.29 8.22
CA ALA A 63 1.08 14.51 7.84
C ALA A 63 -0.20 15.31 8.03
N VAL A 64 -1.01 15.43 6.98
CA VAL A 64 -2.32 16.10 7.03
C VAL A 64 -3.37 15.21 7.68
N PRO A 65 -4.50 15.76 8.18
CA PRO A 65 -5.54 14.99 8.88
C PRO A 65 -6.05 13.79 8.08
N GLU A 66 -6.22 13.96 6.76
CA GLU A 66 -6.67 12.87 5.88
C GLU A 66 -5.68 11.69 5.90
N THR A 67 -4.37 11.96 5.81
CA THR A 67 -3.35 10.92 5.88
C THR A 67 -3.38 10.19 7.23
N LEU A 68 -3.51 10.94 8.33
CA LEU A 68 -3.61 10.34 9.67
C LEU A 68 -4.87 9.49 9.85
N ALA A 69 -5.98 9.89 9.24
CA ALA A 69 -7.26 9.18 9.33
C ALA A 69 -7.33 7.94 8.43
N ARG A 70 -6.67 7.99 7.26
CA ARG A 70 -6.73 6.93 6.23
C ARG A 70 -5.67 5.86 6.37
N THR A 71 -4.66 6.09 7.19
CA THR A 71 -3.51 5.20 7.33
C THR A 71 -3.25 4.84 8.80
N THR A 72 -2.34 3.89 9.02
CA THR A 72 -1.87 3.56 10.36
C THR A 72 -1.11 4.70 11.04
N LEU A 73 -0.72 5.75 10.31
CA LEU A 73 0.07 6.87 10.83
C LEU A 73 -0.60 7.55 12.05
N GLY A 74 -1.93 7.62 12.05
CA GLY A 74 -2.70 8.20 13.16
C GLY A 74 -2.54 7.46 14.50
N THR A 75 -2.02 6.24 14.47
CA THR A 75 -1.78 5.41 15.67
C THR A 75 -0.32 5.38 16.11
N TRP A 76 0.58 6.02 15.34
CA TRP A 76 2.00 5.95 15.63
C TRP A 76 2.38 6.71 16.90
N ARG A 77 3.38 6.20 17.57
CA ARG A 77 3.93 6.76 18.81
C ARG A 77 5.45 6.53 18.84
N PRO A 78 6.20 7.21 19.68
CA PRO A 78 7.62 6.92 19.86
C PRO A 78 7.87 5.42 20.09
N GLY A 79 8.84 4.87 19.35
CA GLY A 79 9.13 3.44 19.33
C GLY A 79 8.45 2.64 18.23
N THR A 80 7.43 3.19 17.51
CA THR A 80 6.83 2.50 16.37
C THR A 80 7.87 2.25 15.28
N ARG A 81 7.98 1.00 14.81
CA ARG A 81 8.85 0.61 13.69
C ARG A 81 8.10 0.83 12.37
N VAL A 82 8.82 1.31 11.35
CA VAL A 82 8.23 1.74 10.09
C VAL A 82 9.10 1.31 8.91
N ASN A 83 8.52 0.64 7.92
CA ASN A 83 9.17 0.36 6.65
C ASN A 83 9.44 1.67 5.89
N LEU A 84 10.63 1.78 5.31
CA LEU A 84 11.07 2.96 4.58
C LEU A 84 11.54 2.59 3.18
N GLU A 85 11.07 3.34 2.18
CA GLU A 85 11.55 3.26 0.81
C GLU A 85 11.62 4.66 0.22
N ARG A 86 12.75 5.04 -0.41
CA ARG A 86 12.89 6.30 -1.15
C ARG A 86 12.15 6.23 -2.48
N ALA A 87 11.77 7.38 -2.99
CA ALA A 87 11.16 7.47 -4.31
C ALA A 87 12.06 6.87 -5.39
N LEU A 88 11.44 6.09 -6.30
CA LEU A 88 12.08 5.46 -7.46
C LEU A 88 12.62 6.54 -8.40
N ARG A 89 13.88 6.40 -8.82
CA ARG A 89 14.47 7.18 -9.90
C ARG A 89 14.20 6.52 -11.25
N LEU A 90 14.22 7.29 -12.33
CA LEU A 90 14.03 6.74 -13.69
C LEU A 90 15.09 5.68 -14.08
N SER A 91 16.28 5.73 -13.48
CA SER A 91 17.36 4.78 -13.70
C SER A 91 17.22 3.48 -12.90
N ASP A 92 16.33 3.43 -11.91
CA ASP A 92 16.23 2.31 -11.00
C ASP A 92 15.41 1.16 -11.61
N ARG A 93 15.66 -0.05 -11.12
CA ARG A 93 14.89 -1.23 -11.53
C ARG A 93 13.58 -1.31 -10.78
N LEU A 94 12.50 -1.59 -11.49
CA LEU A 94 11.20 -1.92 -10.87
C LEU A 94 11.20 -3.40 -10.48
N GLY A 95 11.70 -3.71 -9.28
CA GLY A 95 11.79 -5.10 -8.80
C GLY A 95 10.51 -5.67 -8.18
N GLY A 96 9.56 -4.81 -7.79
CA GLY A 96 8.24 -5.18 -7.28
C GLY A 96 7.14 -4.81 -8.28
N HIS A 97 6.23 -3.92 -7.88
CA HIS A 97 5.21 -3.35 -8.77
C HIS A 97 5.14 -1.82 -8.60
N LEU A 98 4.29 -1.15 -9.38
CA LEU A 98 4.11 0.29 -9.28
C LEU A 98 3.34 0.65 -8.01
N VAL A 99 4.04 1.10 -6.97
CA VAL A 99 3.46 1.58 -5.71
C VAL A 99 3.49 3.10 -5.70
N GLN A 100 2.35 3.73 -5.46
CA GLN A 100 2.23 5.19 -5.45
C GLN A 100 2.51 5.78 -4.06
N GLY A 101 2.30 4.98 -3.01
CA GLY A 101 2.26 5.45 -1.63
C GLY A 101 0.90 6.04 -1.26
N HIS A 102 -0.13 5.70 -2.03
CA HIS A 102 -1.49 6.17 -1.82
C HIS A 102 -2.33 5.06 -1.20
N VAL A 103 -2.21 4.95 0.12
CA VAL A 103 -2.93 3.94 0.91
C VAL A 103 -4.43 4.03 0.67
N ASP A 104 -5.01 2.92 0.25
CA ASP A 104 -6.45 2.81 -0.04
C ASP A 104 -7.28 2.54 1.21
N ALA A 105 -6.73 1.69 2.10
CA ALA A 105 -7.41 1.25 3.30
C ALA A 105 -6.42 0.74 4.35
N VAL A 106 -6.90 0.61 5.57
CA VAL A 106 -6.21 -0.11 6.63
C VAL A 106 -6.94 -1.46 6.81
N GLY A 107 -6.19 -2.54 6.70
CA GLY A 107 -6.63 -3.90 7.03
C GLY A 107 -6.02 -4.36 8.35
N LYS A 108 -6.43 -5.54 8.82
CA LYS A 108 -5.85 -6.20 10.00
C LYS A 108 -5.33 -7.57 9.63
N VAL A 109 -4.21 -7.95 10.20
CA VAL A 109 -3.74 -9.33 10.14
C VAL A 109 -4.74 -10.21 10.91
N ILE A 110 -5.32 -11.18 10.23
CA ILE A 110 -6.27 -12.15 10.80
C ILE A 110 -5.52 -13.31 11.44
N SER A 111 -4.52 -13.83 10.70
CA SER A 111 -3.72 -14.95 11.18
C SER A 111 -2.33 -14.94 10.57
N ARG A 112 -1.41 -15.60 11.25
CA ARG A 112 -0.06 -15.88 10.79
C ARG A 112 0.24 -17.36 11.05
N ALA A 113 0.64 -18.08 10.01
CA ALA A 113 1.06 -19.47 10.09
C ALA A 113 2.48 -19.64 9.53
N ALA A 114 3.26 -20.52 10.11
CA ALA A 114 4.54 -20.89 9.54
C ALA A 114 4.34 -21.62 8.19
N GLU A 115 5.12 -21.29 7.18
CA GLU A 115 5.10 -21.94 5.87
C GLU A 115 6.54 -22.14 5.36
N GLY A 116 7.03 -23.36 5.51
CA GLY A 116 8.45 -23.65 5.24
C GLY A 116 9.37 -22.83 6.15
N GLN A 117 10.29 -22.06 5.55
CA GLN A 117 11.15 -21.12 6.27
C GLN A 117 10.55 -19.73 6.38
N GLY A 118 9.38 -19.50 5.80
CA GLY A 118 8.67 -18.22 5.79
C GLY A 118 7.40 -18.26 6.62
N ALA A 119 6.43 -17.42 6.25
CA ALA A 119 5.14 -17.36 6.90
C ALA A 119 4.03 -17.03 5.87
N ARG A 120 2.83 -17.52 6.13
CA ARG A 120 1.61 -17.11 5.46
C ARG A 120 0.85 -16.16 6.37
N LEU A 121 0.53 -14.97 5.85
CA LEU A 121 -0.34 -14.01 6.50
C LEU A 121 -1.69 -14.01 5.81
N ALA A 122 -2.77 -14.13 6.59
CA ALA A 122 -4.12 -13.77 6.17
C ALA A 122 -4.42 -12.36 6.67
N VAL A 123 -4.88 -11.49 5.78
CA VAL A 123 -5.16 -10.09 6.07
C VAL A 123 -6.60 -9.78 5.66
N GLU A 124 -7.29 -9.01 6.50
CA GLU A 124 -8.62 -8.47 6.21
C GLU A 124 -8.60 -7.68 4.88
N LEU A 125 -9.60 -7.91 4.04
CA LEU A 125 -9.79 -7.21 2.78
C LEU A 125 -11.00 -6.30 2.88
N PRO A 126 -10.80 -4.99 3.12
CA PRO A 126 -11.90 -4.03 3.17
C PRO A 126 -12.70 -4.04 1.86
N ALA A 127 -14.03 -3.98 1.98
CA ALA A 127 -14.93 -4.06 0.83
C ALA A 127 -14.66 -2.95 -0.23
N SER A 128 -14.13 -1.81 0.19
CA SER A 128 -13.78 -0.69 -0.69
C SER A 128 -12.69 -1.02 -1.72
N ILE A 129 -11.77 -1.93 -1.38
CA ILE A 129 -10.66 -2.31 -2.26
C ILE A 129 -10.78 -3.76 -2.77
N ALA A 130 -11.74 -4.54 -2.27
CA ALA A 130 -11.91 -5.94 -2.67
C ALA A 130 -12.02 -6.14 -4.19
N PRO A 131 -12.70 -5.28 -4.98
CA PRO A 131 -12.73 -5.40 -6.44
C PRO A 131 -11.38 -5.19 -7.15
N LEU A 132 -10.40 -4.60 -6.45
CA LEU A 132 -9.08 -4.26 -6.99
C LEU A 132 -8.03 -5.33 -6.70
N VAL A 133 -8.35 -6.31 -5.84
CA VAL A 133 -7.40 -7.34 -5.40
C VAL A 133 -7.72 -8.67 -6.08
N ALA A 134 -6.78 -9.17 -6.86
CA ALA A 134 -6.95 -10.40 -7.62
C ALA A 134 -5.97 -11.48 -7.13
N GLY A 135 -6.40 -12.75 -7.19
CA GLY A 135 -5.50 -13.88 -6.95
C GLY A 135 -4.33 -13.86 -7.95
N LYS A 136 -3.10 -14.03 -7.47
CA LYS A 136 -1.84 -13.89 -8.21
C LYS A 136 -1.51 -12.47 -8.67
N GLY A 137 -2.34 -11.48 -8.34
CA GLY A 137 -2.02 -10.06 -8.54
C GLY A 137 -1.07 -9.54 -7.47
N SER A 138 -0.69 -8.27 -7.60
CA SER A 138 0.15 -7.56 -6.63
C SER A 138 -0.69 -6.73 -5.67
N ILE A 139 -0.21 -6.59 -4.44
CA ILE A 139 -0.73 -5.69 -3.42
C ILE A 139 0.45 -5.17 -2.58
N ALA A 140 0.40 -3.92 -2.16
CA ALA A 140 1.34 -3.42 -1.17
C ALA A 140 0.73 -3.51 0.23
N VAL A 141 1.45 -4.14 1.17
CA VAL A 141 1.09 -4.26 2.59
C VAL A 141 2.19 -3.57 3.40
N ASP A 142 1.84 -2.50 4.12
CA ASP A 142 2.82 -1.59 4.75
C ASP A 142 4.00 -1.22 3.81
N GLY A 143 3.66 -0.98 2.53
CA GLY A 143 4.62 -0.64 1.49
C GLY A 143 5.43 -1.82 0.94
N VAL A 144 5.20 -3.03 1.40
CA VAL A 144 5.86 -4.24 0.86
C VAL A 144 5.08 -4.78 -0.32
N SER A 145 5.70 -4.88 -1.49
CA SER A 145 5.14 -5.51 -2.69
C SER A 145 5.02 -7.01 -2.49
N LEU A 146 3.80 -7.52 -2.52
CA LEU A 146 3.51 -8.93 -2.29
C LEU A 146 2.58 -9.50 -3.36
N THR A 147 2.76 -10.77 -3.67
CA THR A 147 1.84 -11.52 -4.51
C THR A 147 0.69 -12.07 -3.68
N VAL A 148 -0.54 -11.84 -4.12
CA VAL A 148 -1.75 -12.43 -3.51
C VAL A 148 -1.77 -13.93 -3.80
N ALA A 149 -1.54 -14.74 -2.77
CA ALA A 149 -1.53 -16.21 -2.88
C ALA A 149 -2.94 -16.79 -2.97
N ALA A 150 -3.87 -16.23 -2.18
CA ALA A 150 -5.29 -16.55 -2.21
C ALA A 150 -6.10 -15.30 -1.89
N VAL A 151 -7.33 -15.20 -2.41
CA VAL A 151 -8.26 -14.12 -2.14
C VAL A 151 -9.67 -14.67 -1.94
N ALA A 152 -10.36 -14.18 -0.92
CA ALA A 152 -11.77 -14.40 -0.64
C ALA A 152 -12.49 -13.03 -0.61
N ARG A 153 -13.77 -13.03 -0.28
CA ARG A 153 -14.57 -11.79 -0.28
C ARG A 153 -14.11 -10.76 0.76
N ASP A 154 -13.63 -11.25 1.91
CA ASP A 154 -13.34 -10.46 3.11
C ASP A 154 -11.87 -10.55 3.57
N ARG A 155 -11.05 -11.32 2.85
CA ARG A 155 -9.64 -11.52 3.19
C ARG A 155 -8.81 -11.93 1.98
N PHE A 156 -7.52 -11.70 2.09
CA PHE A 156 -6.53 -12.25 1.17
C PHE A 156 -5.36 -12.85 1.95
N GLU A 157 -4.58 -13.67 1.27
CA GLU A 157 -3.39 -14.31 1.85
C GLU A 157 -2.15 -13.97 1.03
N VAL A 158 -1.05 -13.75 1.73
CA VAL A 158 0.28 -13.53 1.14
C VAL A 158 1.30 -14.47 1.79
N ALA A 159 2.25 -14.95 0.99
CA ALA A 159 3.39 -15.72 1.49
C ALA A 159 4.58 -14.77 1.69
N LEU A 160 5.16 -14.77 2.88
CA LEU A 160 6.34 -14.00 3.24
C LEU A 160 7.56 -14.91 3.24
N ILE A 161 8.56 -14.57 2.44
CA ILE A 161 9.85 -15.25 2.44
C ILE A 161 10.73 -14.78 3.62
N PRO A 162 11.75 -15.54 4.02
CA PRO A 162 12.63 -15.17 5.14
C PRO A 162 13.21 -13.76 5.02
N GLU A 163 13.60 -13.34 3.82
CA GLU A 163 14.14 -12.01 3.54
C GLU A 163 13.12 -10.91 3.89
N THR A 164 11.85 -11.07 3.48
CA THR A 164 10.77 -10.13 3.81
C THR A 164 10.54 -10.08 5.32
N LEU A 165 10.54 -11.21 5.99
CA LEU A 165 10.36 -11.30 7.45
C LEU A 165 11.48 -10.60 8.21
N SER A 166 12.72 -10.71 7.74
CA SER A 166 13.88 -10.13 8.45
C SER A 166 14.05 -8.64 8.19
N ARG A 167 13.65 -8.15 7.01
CA ARG A 167 13.91 -6.78 6.55
C ARG A 167 12.74 -5.83 6.64
N THR A 168 11.58 -6.29 7.07
CA THR A 168 10.38 -5.44 7.14
C THR A 168 9.65 -5.61 8.47
N VAL A 169 8.78 -4.66 8.79
CA VAL A 169 7.92 -4.75 9.99
C VAL A 169 6.94 -5.92 9.92
N LEU A 170 6.72 -6.52 8.74
CA LEU A 170 5.85 -7.69 8.60
C LEU A 170 6.42 -8.93 9.30
N GLY A 171 7.71 -8.95 9.60
CA GLY A 171 8.31 -9.99 10.43
C GLY A 171 7.73 -10.09 11.84
N GLU A 172 7.22 -8.99 12.37
CA GLU A 172 6.61 -8.90 13.71
C GLU A 172 5.07 -8.85 13.65
N ALA A 173 4.49 -8.76 12.45
CA ALA A 173 3.05 -8.67 12.29
C ALA A 173 2.37 -9.98 12.72
N GLY A 174 1.38 -9.88 13.59
CA GLY A 174 0.56 -10.97 14.08
C GLY A 174 -0.92 -10.61 14.12
N PRO A 175 -1.80 -11.53 14.55
CA PRO A 175 -3.24 -11.28 14.62
C PRO A 175 -3.58 -9.97 15.34
N GLY A 176 -4.41 -9.14 14.72
CA GLY A 176 -4.80 -7.82 15.22
C GLY A 176 -3.89 -6.67 14.80
N THR A 177 -2.69 -6.93 14.23
CA THR A 177 -1.82 -5.87 13.69
C THR A 177 -2.53 -5.17 12.54
N ALA A 178 -2.67 -3.85 12.65
CA ALA A 178 -3.17 -3.00 11.57
C ALA A 178 -2.06 -2.76 10.53
N VAL A 179 -2.41 -2.85 9.24
CA VAL A 179 -1.49 -2.66 8.12
C VAL A 179 -2.11 -1.76 7.06
N ASN A 180 -1.30 -0.91 6.45
CA ASN A 180 -1.71 -0.11 5.30
C ASN A 180 -1.80 -0.99 4.05
N LEU A 181 -2.85 -0.82 3.28
CA LEU A 181 -3.09 -1.56 2.04
C LEU A 181 -3.16 -0.59 0.86
N GLU A 182 -2.40 -0.88 -0.19
CA GLU A 182 -2.52 -0.20 -1.48
C GLU A 182 -2.69 -1.26 -2.57
N ALA A 183 -3.81 -1.19 -3.31
CA ALA A 183 -4.06 -2.04 -4.46
C ALA A 183 -3.19 -1.63 -5.65
N ASP A 184 -2.90 -2.56 -6.55
CA ASP A 184 -2.17 -2.28 -7.78
C ASP A 184 -2.88 -1.16 -8.57
N VAL A 185 -2.14 -0.12 -8.91
CA VAL A 185 -2.65 1.04 -9.66
C VAL A 185 -3.30 0.64 -10.98
N VAL A 186 -2.81 -0.41 -11.64
CA VAL A 186 -3.40 -0.93 -12.88
C VAL A 186 -4.82 -1.44 -12.64
N ALA A 187 -5.04 -2.18 -11.54
CA ALA A 187 -6.38 -2.67 -11.18
C ALA A 187 -7.36 -1.51 -10.97
N ARG A 188 -6.92 -0.43 -10.32
CA ARG A 188 -7.72 0.79 -10.11
C ARG A 188 -8.16 1.43 -11.42
N HIS A 189 -7.24 1.59 -12.37
CA HIS A 189 -7.57 2.18 -13.67
C HIS A 189 -8.48 1.27 -14.50
N VAL A 190 -8.24 -0.05 -14.48
CA VAL A 190 -9.13 -1.02 -15.16
C VAL A 190 -10.54 -1.00 -14.56
N ALA A 191 -10.66 -0.98 -13.23
CA ALA A 191 -11.95 -0.88 -12.55
C ALA A 191 -12.69 0.40 -12.99
N ARG A 192 -12.01 1.54 -12.99
CA ARG A 192 -12.61 2.82 -13.39
C ARG A 192 -13.06 2.84 -14.86
N LEU A 193 -12.24 2.30 -15.76
CA LEU A 193 -12.63 2.19 -17.17
C LEU A 193 -13.89 1.33 -17.37
N ARG A 194 -14.03 0.24 -16.59
CA ARG A 194 -15.21 -0.63 -16.66
C ARG A 194 -16.51 0.08 -16.22
N GLU A 195 -16.44 1.02 -15.29
CA GLU A 195 -17.60 1.81 -14.86
C GLU A 195 -18.19 2.64 -16.03
N PHE A 196 -17.34 3.06 -16.98
CA PHE A 196 -17.74 3.85 -18.14
C PHE A 196 -17.98 3.02 -19.41
N ALA A 197 -17.63 1.74 -19.42
CA ALA A 197 -17.73 0.91 -20.62
C ALA A 197 -19.18 0.51 -20.99
N GLY A 198 -20.18 0.98 -20.24
CA GLY A 198 -21.58 0.59 -20.46
C GLY A 198 -21.82 -0.91 -20.16
N PRO A 199 -23.05 -1.39 -20.25
CA PRO A 199 -23.34 -2.81 -20.06
C PRO A 199 -22.62 -3.62 -21.15
N ALA A 200 -21.70 -4.51 -20.73
CA ALA A 200 -21.07 -5.46 -21.64
C ALA A 200 -22.12 -6.48 -22.09
N GLY A 201 -22.62 -6.34 -23.31
CA GLY A 201 -23.58 -7.25 -23.90
C GLY A 201 -24.48 -6.57 -24.92
N VAL A 202 -25.05 -7.39 -25.79
CA VAL A 202 -26.09 -6.96 -26.73
C VAL A 202 -27.35 -6.68 -25.89
N THR A 203 -27.75 -5.42 -25.81
CA THR A 203 -29.01 -5.01 -25.17
C THR A 203 -30.15 -5.03 -26.19
N GLU A 204 -31.41 -5.12 -25.73
CA GLU A 204 -32.56 -4.93 -26.61
C GLU A 204 -32.51 -3.62 -27.38
N ALA A 205 -31.99 -2.54 -26.73
CA ALA A 205 -31.80 -1.25 -27.40
C ALA A 205 -30.77 -1.35 -28.53
N SER A 206 -29.60 -1.98 -28.29
CA SER A 206 -28.61 -2.18 -29.35
C SER A 206 -29.10 -3.09 -30.47
N LEU A 207 -29.89 -4.12 -30.16
CA LEU A 207 -30.53 -4.95 -31.21
C LEU A 207 -31.49 -4.13 -32.04
N ARG A 208 -32.31 -3.27 -31.43
CA ARG A 208 -33.23 -2.37 -32.18
C ARG A 208 -32.46 -1.38 -33.06
N ASP A 209 -31.39 -0.78 -32.54
CA ASP A 209 -30.54 0.15 -33.31
C ASP A 209 -29.83 -0.54 -34.47
N TRP A 210 -29.52 -1.84 -34.33
CA TRP A 210 -28.94 -2.66 -35.42
C TRP A 210 -29.99 -3.25 -36.37
N GLY A 211 -31.30 -2.91 -36.20
CA GLY A 211 -32.35 -3.37 -37.05
C GLY A 211 -32.96 -4.73 -36.71
N TYR A 212 -32.64 -5.30 -35.55
CA TYR A 212 -33.22 -6.54 -35.03
C TYR A 212 -34.42 -6.28 -34.12
N GLY A 213 -35.26 -5.33 -34.42
CA GLY A 213 -36.51 -5.05 -33.73
C GLY A 213 -37.72 -5.60 -34.50
N GLU A 214 -38.83 -5.85 -33.80
CA GLU A 214 -40.10 -6.38 -34.38
C GLU A 214 -40.42 -5.73 -35.71
N GLY A 215 -40.35 -6.51 -36.80
CA GLY A 215 -40.77 -6.02 -38.12
C GLY A 215 -40.26 -6.77 -39.35
N ALA A 216 -39.59 -7.92 -39.21
CA ALA A 216 -39.36 -8.77 -40.37
C ALA A 216 -40.57 -9.72 -40.56
N ARG A 217 -41.61 -9.25 -41.27
CA ARG A 217 -42.57 -10.10 -41.95
C ARG A 217 -42.23 -10.14 -43.46
#